data_0efb20fba25b6f843c5ed4f429b6e908
#
_entry.id   0efb20fba25b6f843c5ed4f429b6e908
#
_cell.length_a   1.000
_cell.length_b   1.000
_cell.length_c   1.000
_cell.angle_alpha   90.00
_cell.angle_beta   90.00
_cell.angle_gamma   90.00
#
_symmetry.space_group_name_H-M   'P 1'
#
loop_
_entity.id
_entity.type
_entity.pdbx_description
1 polymer ?
#
loop_
_entity_poly.entity_id
_entity_poly.type
_entity_poly.pdbx_seq_one_letter_code
_entity_poly.pdbx_strand_id
1 'polypeptide(L)'
;MKSRFEEFIEIDKFRQALGYVSRATGMAFSVLDPLGNVIIYPMNEWDFCKEARKDPKVAAKCVDCIVHSAIAAAKSKRTHFFKCQYGLLEFVVPIFINGEYVSAVCGGEVRMDIDDAVDYVYPQEEFDPKLQELFDNFRVVEKDRYYAATKLIEIMVNNLSSLDMMMKITKVNVDTEKVDSRVKTAVEYIHENYASKITLAQLAEMSYVSENYFSKLFMRVMKQNVTDYIANYRIEKAKEYLLQTDLKVGKIAEMVGFEDPAYFHRMFKKFTGTTPHQFRTVIGI
;
A
#
# COMPACT_ATOMS: atom_id res chain seq x y z
N MET A 1 4.68 3.97 -15.75
CA MET A 1 4.86 2.52 -16.05
C MET A 1 3.99 1.78 -15.06
N LYS A 2 3.15 0.84 -15.50
CA LYS A 2 2.46 -0.05 -14.57
C LYS A 2 3.50 -0.79 -13.75
N SER A 3 3.25 -1.02 -12.46
CA SER A 3 4.11 -1.93 -11.68
C SER A 3 4.11 -3.28 -12.38
N ARG A 4 5.19 -4.05 -12.24
CA ARG A 4 5.28 -5.38 -12.87
C ARG A 4 4.11 -6.30 -12.42
N PHE A 5 3.59 -6.06 -11.24
CA PHE A 5 2.40 -6.73 -10.73
C PHE A 5 1.13 -6.37 -11.53
N GLU A 6 0.97 -5.08 -11.89
CA GLU A 6 -0.17 -4.58 -12.67
C GLU A 6 -0.16 -5.03 -14.14
N GLU A 7 1.00 -5.47 -14.66
CA GLU A 7 1.11 -6.03 -16.00
C GLU A 7 0.49 -7.43 -16.11
N PHE A 8 0.49 -8.18 -15.00
CA PHE A 8 0.06 -9.58 -14.98
C PHE A 8 -1.27 -9.81 -14.26
N ILE A 9 -1.75 -8.82 -13.50
CA ILE A 9 -2.91 -8.99 -12.63
C ILE A 9 -3.89 -7.83 -12.82
N GLU A 10 -5.16 -8.16 -12.99
CA GLU A 10 -6.23 -7.16 -12.93
C GLU A 10 -6.41 -6.68 -11.48
N ILE A 11 -5.76 -5.55 -11.15
CA ILE A 11 -5.72 -4.97 -9.80
C ILE A 11 -7.09 -4.84 -9.17
N ASP A 12 -8.10 -4.40 -9.92
CA ASP A 12 -9.45 -4.20 -9.38
C ASP A 12 -10.10 -5.52 -8.98
N LYS A 13 -9.88 -6.59 -9.75
CA LYS A 13 -10.36 -7.94 -9.39
C LYS A 13 -9.64 -8.48 -8.17
N PHE A 14 -8.32 -8.31 -8.12
CA PHE A 14 -7.53 -8.74 -6.98
C PHE A 14 -7.93 -7.97 -5.71
N ARG A 15 -8.09 -6.65 -5.81
CA ARG A 15 -8.59 -5.81 -4.71
C ARG A 15 -9.97 -6.28 -4.24
N GLN A 16 -10.87 -6.60 -5.17
CA GLN A 16 -12.21 -7.10 -4.82
C GLN A 16 -12.13 -8.44 -4.08
N ALA A 17 -11.30 -9.37 -4.54
CA ALA A 17 -11.10 -10.66 -3.89
C ALA A 17 -10.52 -10.51 -2.47
N LEU A 18 -9.49 -9.68 -2.29
CA LEU A 18 -8.97 -9.33 -0.97
C LEU A 18 -10.05 -8.70 -0.08
N GLY A 19 -10.91 -7.83 -0.64
CA GLY A 19 -12.03 -7.22 0.06
C GLY A 19 -13.05 -8.23 0.58
N TYR A 20 -13.29 -9.34 -0.12
CA TYR A 20 -14.13 -10.42 0.39
C TYR A 20 -13.47 -11.14 1.58
N VAL A 21 -12.19 -11.47 1.47
CA VAL A 21 -11.45 -12.09 2.57
C VAL A 21 -11.42 -11.16 3.78
N SER A 22 -11.15 -9.89 3.58
CA SER A 22 -11.11 -8.87 4.63
C SER A 22 -12.45 -8.78 5.39
N ARG A 23 -13.57 -8.71 4.68
CA ARG A 23 -14.90 -8.69 5.31
C ARG A 23 -15.23 -9.98 6.05
N ALA A 24 -14.88 -11.14 5.48
CA ALA A 24 -15.16 -12.44 6.09
C ALA A 24 -14.34 -12.68 7.37
N THR A 25 -13.11 -12.17 7.40
CA THR A 25 -12.17 -12.41 8.51
C THR A 25 -12.09 -11.25 9.52
N GLY A 26 -12.47 -10.04 9.09
CA GLY A 26 -12.29 -8.81 9.86
C GLY A 26 -10.84 -8.32 9.92
N MET A 27 -9.93 -8.93 9.15
CA MET A 27 -8.51 -8.57 9.12
C MET A 27 -8.22 -7.47 8.10
N ALA A 28 -7.18 -6.69 8.35
CA ALA A 28 -6.64 -5.73 7.39
C ALA A 28 -5.77 -6.43 6.34
N PHE A 29 -5.87 -5.98 5.09
CA PHE A 29 -5.00 -6.42 4.00
C PHE A 29 -4.56 -5.25 3.14
N SER A 30 -3.30 -5.29 2.71
CA SER A 30 -2.72 -4.37 1.74
C SER A 30 -1.82 -5.11 0.75
N VAL A 31 -1.44 -4.46 -0.33
CA VAL A 31 -0.49 -5.02 -1.30
C VAL A 31 0.61 -4.00 -1.54
N LEU A 32 1.85 -4.47 -1.49
CA LEU A 32 3.05 -3.65 -1.68
C LEU A 32 3.84 -4.15 -2.88
N ASP A 33 4.47 -3.22 -3.58
CA ASP A 33 5.50 -3.57 -4.56
C ASP A 33 6.84 -3.95 -3.88
N PRO A 34 7.85 -4.43 -4.63
CA PRO A 34 9.15 -4.79 -4.06
C PRO A 34 9.91 -3.64 -3.38
N LEU A 35 9.53 -2.40 -3.65
CA LEU A 35 10.12 -1.20 -3.06
C LEU A 35 9.37 -0.74 -1.79
N GLY A 36 8.30 -1.43 -1.41
CA GLY A 36 7.45 -1.07 -0.27
C GLY A 36 6.37 -0.04 -0.58
N ASN A 37 6.14 0.29 -1.85
CA ASN A 37 5.08 1.20 -2.23
C ASN A 37 3.74 0.48 -2.21
N VAL A 38 2.71 1.17 -1.74
CA VAL A 38 1.37 0.60 -1.61
C VAL A 38 0.68 0.55 -2.98
N ILE A 39 0.43 -0.65 -3.49
CA ILE A 39 -0.37 -0.91 -4.70
C ILE A 39 -1.86 -0.95 -4.35
N ILE A 40 -2.20 -1.64 -3.27
CA ILE A 40 -3.57 -1.69 -2.73
C ILE A 40 -3.53 -1.22 -1.29
N TYR A 41 -4.22 -0.10 -1.02
CA TYR A 41 -4.28 0.49 0.32
C TYR A 41 -4.99 -0.43 1.31
N PRO A 42 -4.64 -0.35 2.62
CA PRO A 42 -5.23 -1.20 3.64
C PRO A 42 -6.76 -1.15 3.64
N MET A 43 -7.37 -2.32 3.64
CA MET A 43 -8.80 -2.51 3.82
C MET A 43 -9.07 -2.97 5.24
N ASN A 44 -10.13 -2.49 5.88
CA ASN A 44 -10.48 -2.77 7.28
C ASN A 44 -9.36 -2.43 8.30
N GLU A 45 -8.60 -1.38 8.02
CA GLU A 45 -7.60 -0.89 8.96
C GLU A 45 -8.26 -0.51 10.31
N TRP A 46 -7.69 -1.00 11.39
CA TRP A 46 -8.18 -0.77 12.74
C TRP A 46 -7.94 0.66 13.21
N ASP A 47 -8.83 1.17 14.05
CA ASP A 47 -8.73 2.55 14.56
C ASP A 47 -7.46 2.77 15.38
N PHE A 48 -6.97 1.74 16.08
CA PHE A 48 -5.66 1.75 16.74
C PHE A 48 -4.53 2.05 15.73
N CYS A 49 -4.43 1.29 14.65
CA CYS A 49 -3.38 1.48 13.65
C CYS A 49 -3.50 2.83 12.94
N LYS A 50 -4.73 3.28 12.64
CA LYS A 50 -4.98 4.61 12.09
C LYS A 50 -4.52 5.73 13.03
N GLU A 51 -4.82 5.60 14.33
CA GLU A 51 -4.42 6.58 15.33
C GLU A 51 -2.91 6.60 15.52
N ALA A 52 -2.29 5.42 15.71
CA ALA A 52 -0.85 5.29 15.88
C ALA A 52 -0.06 5.88 14.69
N ARG A 53 -0.50 5.63 13.46
CA ARG A 53 0.14 6.15 12.25
C ARG A 53 -0.04 7.65 12.00
N LYS A 54 -0.78 8.38 12.85
CA LYS A 54 -0.80 9.84 12.83
C LYS A 54 0.54 10.45 13.24
N ASP A 55 1.31 9.75 14.09
CA ASP A 55 2.69 10.10 14.36
C ASP A 55 3.57 9.64 13.18
N PRO A 56 4.26 10.58 12.49
CA PRO A 56 5.12 10.25 11.36
C PRO A 56 6.25 9.27 11.71
N LYS A 57 6.74 9.28 12.95
CA LYS A 57 7.78 8.34 13.40
C LYS A 57 7.24 6.92 13.50
N VAL A 58 6.04 6.78 14.04
CA VAL A 58 5.34 5.50 14.13
C VAL A 58 5.00 5.00 12.74
N ALA A 59 4.46 5.85 11.87
CA ALA A 59 4.16 5.49 10.49
C ALA A 59 5.40 4.98 9.74
N ALA A 60 6.56 5.63 9.90
CA ALA A 60 7.82 5.18 9.31
C ALA A 60 8.23 3.80 9.82
N LYS A 61 8.18 3.56 11.13
CA LYS A 61 8.48 2.24 11.72
C LYS A 61 7.53 1.15 11.24
N CYS A 62 6.22 1.45 11.09
CA CYS A 62 5.26 0.50 10.52
C CYS A 62 5.66 0.10 9.09
N VAL A 63 6.04 1.07 8.26
CA VAL A 63 6.52 0.79 6.89
C VAL A 63 7.79 -0.06 6.93
N ASP A 64 8.75 0.27 7.78
CA ASP A 64 10.00 -0.50 7.94
C ASP A 64 9.72 -1.96 8.35
N CYS A 65 8.83 -2.19 9.32
CA CYS A 65 8.42 -3.54 9.72
C CYS A 65 7.90 -4.36 8.52
N ILE A 66 7.00 -3.77 7.75
CA ILE A 66 6.37 -4.45 6.61
C ILE A 66 7.39 -4.71 5.49
N VAL A 67 8.21 -3.72 5.14
CA VAL A 67 9.22 -3.85 4.07
C VAL A 67 10.27 -4.91 4.41
N HIS A 68 10.81 -4.89 5.62
CA HIS A 68 11.76 -5.93 6.06
C HIS A 68 11.14 -7.33 6.04
N SER A 69 9.90 -7.45 6.51
CA SER A 69 9.17 -8.73 6.48
C SER A 69 8.87 -9.19 5.05
N ALA A 70 8.58 -8.27 4.12
CA ALA A 70 8.39 -8.57 2.71
C ALA A 70 9.69 -9.07 2.05
N ILE A 71 10.83 -8.45 2.36
CA ILE A 71 12.15 -8.92 1.91
C ILE A 71 12.47 -10.32 2.46
N ALA A 72 12.19 -10.57 3.74
CA ALA A 72 12.38 -11.88 4.36
C ALA A 72 11.51 -12.95 3.71
N ALA A 73 10.22 -12.64 3.47
CA ALA A 73 9.29 -13.51 2.76
C ALA A 73 9.77 -13.83 1.33
N ALA A 74 10.23 -12.81 0.60
CA ALA A 74 10.76 -12.96 -0.75
C ALA A 74 12.01 -13.87 -0.78
N LYS A 75 12.95 -13.67 0.14
CA LYS A 75 14.17 -14.50 0.26
C LYS A 75 13.86 -15.95 0.60
N SER A 76 12.97 -16.18 1.54
CA SER A 76 12.57 -17.54 1.97
C SER A 76 11.58 -18.22 1.02
N LYS A 77 10.98 -17.46 0.12
CA LYS A 77 9.89 -17.90 -0.80
C LYS A 77 8.69 -18.52 -0.06
N ARG A 78 8.43 -18.07 1.15
CA ARG A 78 7.32 -18.54 2.00
C ARG A 78 6.68 -17.37 2.73
N THR A 79 5.50 -17.57 3.24
CA THR A 79 4.85 -16.62 4.14
C THR A 79 5.75 -16.35 5.34
N HIS A 80 5.88 -15.08 5.68
CA HIS A 80 6.64 -14.60 6.83
C HIS A 80 5.68 -14.02 7.87
N PHE A 81 5.75 -14.54 9.09
CA PHE A 81 4.94 -14.12 10.23
C PHE A 81 5.77 -13.27 11.17
N PHE A 82 5.22 -12.14 11.63
CA PHE A 82 5.94 -11.26 12.54
C PHE A 82 4.99 -10.56 13.51
N LYS A 83 5.53 -10.14 14.67
CA LYS A 83 4.87 -9.20 15.58
C LYS A 83 5.44 -7.81 15.34
N CYS A 84 4.57 -6.84 15.04
CA CYS A 84 4.96 -5.45 14.84
C CYS A 84 5.39 -4.80 16.17
N GLN A 85 5.85 -3.55 16.12
CA GLN A 85 6.32 -2.79 17.29
C GLN A 85 5.26 -2.64 18.42
N TYR A 86 4.01 -2.93 18.18
CA TYR A 86 2.93 -2.93 19.17
C TYR A 86 2.42 -4.35 19.52
N GLY A 87 3.15 -5.38 19.12
CA GLY A 87 2.80 -6.76 19.42
C GLY A 87 1.65 -7.34 18.59
N LEU A 88 1.13 -6.59 17.61
CA LEU A 88 0.12 -7.11 16.69
C LEU A 88 0.76 -8.14 15.76
N LEU A 89 0.06 -9.25 15.55
CA LEU A 89 0.49 -10.30 14.65
C LEU A 89 0.11 -9.95 13.21
N GLU A 90 1.10 -10.03 12.35
CA GLU A 90 1.00 -9.75 10.93
C GLU A 90 1.69 -10.85 10.10
N PHE A 91 1.33 -10.93 8.84
CA PHE A 91 2.00 -11.82 7.89
C PHE A 91 2.21 -11.15 6.53
N VAL A 92 3.20 -11.66 5.80
CA VAL A 92 3.48 -11.27 4.43
C VAL A 92 3.54 -12.50 3.55
N VAL A 93 2.71 -12.53 2.51
CA VAL A 93 2.72 -13.56 1.46
C VAL A 93 3.38 -12.98 0.22
N PRO A 94 4.57 -13.46 -0.17
CA PRO A 94 5.27 -12.94 -1.35
C PRO A 94 4.60 -13.43 -2.64
N ILE A 95 4.54 -12.57 -3.64
CA ILE A 95 3.99 -12.88 -4.98
C ILE A 95 5.14 -13.03 -5.96
N PHE A 96 5.19 -14.19 -6.60
CA PHE A 96 6.16 -14.48 -7.67
C PHE A 96 5.44 -14.67 -8.99
N ILE A 97 5.96 -14.06 -10.05
CA ILE A 97 5.51 -14.26 -11.42
C ILE A 97 6.73 -14.69 -12.24
N ASN A 98 6.65 -15.83 -12.92
CA ASN A 98 7.76 -16.43 -13.66
C ASN A 98 9.05 -16.59 -12.84
N GLY A 99 8.91 -16.86 -11.53
CA GLY A 99 10.03 -17.03 -10.61
C GLY A 99 10.64 -15.75 -10.04
N GLU A 100 10.17 -14.59 -10.46
CA GLU A 100 10.61 -13.29 -9.96
C GLU A 100 9.63 -12.71 -8.93
N TYR A 101 10.17 -12.14 -7.86
CA TYR A 101 9.40 -11.43 -6.84
C TYR A 101 8.87 -10.12 -7.41
N VAL A 102 7.55 -9.96 -7.42
CA VAL A 102 6.89 -8.79 -8.03
C VAL A 102 6.07 -7.95 -7.04
N SER A 103 5.65 -8.55 -5.92
CA SER A 103 4.76 -7.89 -4.95
C SER A 103 4.61 -8.74 -3.69
N ALA A 104 3.93 -8.22 -2.68
CA ALA A 104 3.52 -8.99 -1.50
C ALA A 104 2.14 -8.57 -1.01
N VAL A 105 1.35 -9.54 -0.55
CA VAL A 105 0.15 -9.28 0.26
C VAL A 105 0.57 -9.24 1.71
N CYS A 106 0.29 -8.11 2.36
CA CYS A 106 0.46 -7.94 3.80
C CYS A 106 -0.91 -8.03 4.46
N GLY A 107 -1.00 -8.75 5.56
CA GLY A 107 -2.26 -8.93 6.25
C GLY A 107 -2.08 -9.22 7.73
N GLY A 108 -3.18 -9.13 8.47
CA GLY A 108 -3.19 -9.33 9.91
C GLY A 108 -3.64 -8.09 10.63
N GLU A 109 -2.71 -7.39 11.28
CA GLU A 109 -3.00 -6.36 12.30
C GLU A 109 -3.95 -6.94 13.34
N VAL A 110 -3.64 -8.12 13.90
CA VAL A 110 -4.51 -8.80 14.86
C VAL A 110 -3.85 -8.98 16.22
N ARG A 111 -4.66 -8.94 17.27
CA ARG A 111 -4.28 -9.37 18.59
C ARG A 111 -4.59 -10.85 18.75
N MET A 112 -3.61 -11.63 19.22
CA MET A 112 -3.81 -13.04 19.57
C MET A 112 -3.14 -13.29 20.91
N ASP A 113 -3.82 -14.06 21.76
CA ASP A 113 -3.36 -14.39 23.12
C ASP A 113 -2.42 -15.60 23.15
N ILE A 114 -1.77 -15.93 22.04
CA ILE A 114 -0.97 -17.15 21.90
C ILE A 114 0.46 -16.76 21.53
N ASP A 115 1.43 -17.33 22.23
CA ASP A 115 2.85 -17.34 21.88
C ASP A 115 3.11 -18.36 20.75
N ASP A 116 2.55 -18.09 19.58
CA ASP A 116 2.88 -18.86 18.41
C ASP A 116 4.25 -18.45 17.87
N ALA A 117 4.95 -19.44 17.32
CA ALA A 117 6.21 -19.21 16.65
C ALA A 117 6.01 -18.24 15.49
N VAL A 118 6.52 -17.02 15.63
CA VAL A 118 6.64 -16.05 14.54
C VAL A 118 8.07 -16.05 14.05
N ASP A 119 8.27 -15.66 12.79
CA ASP A 119 9.61 -15.58 12.22
C ASP A 119 10.42 -14.41 12.81
N TYR A 120 9.74 -13.36 13.24
CA TYR A 120 10.39 -12.18 13.82
C TYR A 120 9.47 -11.41 14.77
N VAL A 121 10.06 -10.83 15.82
CA VAL A 121 9.38 -9.89 16.75
C VAL A 121 10.15 -8.58 16.71
N TYR A 122 9.49 -7.51 16.27
CA TYR A 122 10.10 -6.18 16.27
C TYR A 122 10.20 -5.63 17.69
N PRO A 123 11.20 -4.74 17.98
CA PRO A 123 11.30 -4.08 19.27
C PRO A 123 9.98 -3.42 19.66
N GLN A 124 9.53 -3.70 20.88
CA GLN A 124 8.22 -3.23 21.34
C GLN A 124 8.29 -1.78 21.79
N GLU A 125 7.27 -1.00 21.45
CA GLU A 125 7.08 0.39 21.86
C GLU A 125 6.07 0.47 23.00
N GLU A 126 6.24 1.47 23.86
CA GLU A 126 5.27 1.77 24.90
C GLU A 126 4.04 2.49 24.30
N PHE A 127 2.88 2.26 24.89
CA PHE A 127 1.64 2.92 24.50
C PHE A 127 1.51 4.26 25.24
N ASP A 128 1.07 5.30 24.53
CA ASP A 128 0.42 6.42 25.22
C ASP A 128 -0.98 6.01 25.72
N PRO A 129 -1.57 6.74 26.68
CA PRO A 129 -2.86 6.35 27.29
C PRO A 129 -3.99 6.18 26.27
N LYS A 130 -4.00 6.97 25.19
CA LYS A 130 -5.04 6.89 24.13
C LYS A 130 -4.88 5.65 23.28
N LEU A 131 -3.65 5.33 22.91
CA LEU A 131 -3.34 4.11 22.16
C LEU A 131 -3.60 2.86 23.03
N GLN A 132 -3.33 2.93 24.34
CA GLN A 132 -3.63 1.83 25.27
C GLN A 132 -5.13 1.52 25.29
N GLU A 133 -5.99 2.55 25.41
CA GLU A 133 -7.45 2.36 25.37
C GLU A 133 -7.92 1.70 24.07
N LEU A 134 -7.40 2.16 22.93
CA LEU A 134 -7.72 1.57 21.62
C LEU A 134 -7.21 0.13 21.50
N PHE A 135 -6.03 -0.15 22.05
CA PHE A 135 -5.46 -1.49 22.04
C PHE A 135 -6.24 -2.46 22.94
N ASP A 136 -6.70 -2.03 24.10
CA ASP A 136 -7.49 -2.85 25.01
C ASP A 136 -8.83 -3.26 24.39
N ASN A 137 -9.39 -2.39 23.55
CA ASN A 137 -10.60 -2.66 22.75
C ASN A 137 -10.32 -3.41 21.44
N PHE A 138 -9.07 -3.75 21.16
CA PHE A 138 -8.69 -4.44 19.92
C PHE A 138 -9.25 -5.87 19.93
N ARG A 139 -9.93 -6.25 18.86
CA ARG A 139 -10.55 -7.56 18.76
C ARG A 139 -9.49 -8.68 18.71
N VAL A 140 -9.60 -9.63 19.61
CA VAL A 140 -8.82 -10.87 19.56
C VAL A 140 -9.36 -11.74 18.42
N VAL A 141 -8.46 -12.24 17.59
CA VAL A 141 -8.78 -13.15 16.49
C VAL A 141 -8.35 -14.55 16.90
N GLU A 142 -9.24 -15.52 16.70
CA GLU A 142 -8.94 -16.92 16.95
C GLU A 142 -7.84 -17.43 16.01
N LYS A 143 -6.96 -18.27 16.55
CA LYS A 143 -5.81 -18.84 15.85
C LYS A 143 -6.19 -19.48 14.52
N ASP A 144 -7.18 -20.37 14.54
CA ASP A 144 -7.60 -21.11 13.33
C ASP A 144 -8.12 -20.15 12.25
N ARG A 145 -8.82 -19.09 12.66
CA ARG A 145 -9.32 -18.07 11.75
C ARG A 145 -8.19 -17.28 11.09
N TYR A 146 -7.16 -16.94 11.86
CA TYR A 146 -5.98 -16.23 11.35
C TYR A 146 -5.22 -17.07 10.32
N TYR A 147 -4.92 -18.34 10.65
CA TYR A 147 -4.21 -19.22 9.73
C TYR A 147 -5.04 -19.61 8.52
N ALA A 148 -6.36 -19.79 8.68
CA ALA A 148 -7.25 -20.02 7.54
C ALA A 148 -7.26 -18.83 6.57
N ALA A 149 -7.30 -17.59 7.09
CA ALA A 149 -7.21 -16.39 6.28
C ALA A 149 -5.87 -16.31 5.53
N THR A 150 -4.75 -16.56 6.22
CA THR A 150 -3.42 -16.60 5.61
C THR A 150 -3.37 -17.63 4.49
N LYS A 151 -3.93 -18.83 4.74
CA LYS A 151 -3.97 -19.91 3.75
C LYS A 151 -4.81 -19.58 2.54
N LEU A 152 -5.93 -18.88 2.73
CA LEU A 152 -6.74 -18.37 1.62
C LEU A 152 -5.94 -17.37 0.76
N ILE A 153 -5.18 -16.48 1.37
CA ILE A 153 -4.33 -15.53 0.64
C ILE A 153 -3.23 -16.28 -0.12
N GLU A 154 -2.57 -17.28 0.47
CA GLU A 154 -1.59 -18.13 -0.22
C GLU A 154 -2.20 -18.81 -1.45
N ILE A 155 -3.40 -19.39 -1.31
CA ILE A 155 -4.11 -20.03 -2.42
C ILE A 155 -4.44 -19.00 -3.51
N MET A 156 -4.93 -17.82 -3.13
CA MET A 156 -5.24 -16.75 -4.08
C MET A 156 -3.99 -16.29 -4.85
N VAL A 157 -2.88 -16.09 -4.15
CA VAL A 157 -1.60 -15.66 -4.72
C VAL A 157 -1.05 -16.73 -5.66
N ASN A 158 -1.03 -18.00 -5.24
CA ASN A 158 -0.51 -19.11 -6.03
C ASN A 158 -1.37 -19.43 -7.27
N ASN A 159 -2.64 -19.02 -7.27
CA ASN A 159 -3.58 -19.28 -8.35
C ASN A 159 -4.07 -17.99 -9.03
N LEU A 160 -3.22 -16.98 -9.13
CA LEU A 160 -3.59 -15.66 -9.69
C LEU A 160 -4.20 -15.77 -11.11
N SER A 161 -3.72 -16.70 -11.94
CA SER A 161 -4.29 -16.97 -13.26
C SER A 161 -5.73 -17.50 -13.23
N SER A 162 -6.13 -18.15 -12.12
CA SER A 162 -7.46 -18.72 -11.93
C SER A 162 -8.43 -17.75 -11.25
N LEU A 163 -7.96 -16.62 -10.72
CA LEU A 163 -8.78 -15.61 -10.04
C LEU A 163 -9.86 -15.03 -10.96
N ASP A 164 -9.54 -14.84 -12.24
CA ASP A 164 -10.50 -14.36 -13.24
C ASP A 164 -11.69 -15.34 -13.40
N MET A 165 -11.43 -16.63 -13.32
CA MET A 165 -12.46 -17.68 -13.38
C MET A 165 -13.30 -17.69 -12.10
N MET A 166 -12.70 -17.55 -10.92
CA MET A 166 -13.42 -17.51 -9.63
C MET A 166 -14.33 -16.29 -9.54
N MET A 167 -13.90 -15.11 -10.01
CA MET A 167 -14.67 -13.88 -9.99
C MET A 167 -15.85 -13.91 -10.97
N LYS A 168 -15.78 -14.70 -12.05
CA LYS A 168 -16.91 -14.93 -12.95
C LYS A 168 -18.00 -15.82 -12.35
N ILE A 169 -17.63 -16.70 -11.42
CA ILE A 169 -18.55 -17.62 -10.73
C ILE A 169 -19.27 -16.92 -9.58
N THR A 170 -18.59 -16.04 -8.86
CA THR A 170 -19.15 -15.27 -7.74
C THR A 170 -19.84 -14.00 -8.24
N LYS A 171 -20.97 -14.08 -8.94
CA LYS A 171 -21.89 -12.96 -9.15
C LYS A 171 -22.62 -12.59 -7.83
N VAL A 172 -21.90 -12.46 -6.75
CA VAL A 172 -22.43 -11.85 -5.55
C VAL A 172 -22.33 -10.33 -5.76
N ASN A 173 -23.46 -9.69 -5.99
CA ASN A 173 -23.58 -8.24 -5.95
C ASN A 173 -23.26 -7.75 -4.55
N VAL A 174 -21.98 -7.61 -4.24
CA VAL A 174 -21.55 -6.76 -3.14
C VAL A 174 -21.32 -5.40 -3.77
N ASP A 175 -22.09 -4.41 -3.34
CA ASP A 175 -21.86 -3.01 -3.69
C ASP A 175 -20.43 -2.60 -3.31
N THR A 176 -19.47 -2.96 -4.19
CA THR A 176 -18.21 -2.23 -4.25
C THR A 176 -18.61 -0.87 -4.82
N GLU A 177 -18.40 0.19 -4.07
CA GLU A 177 -18.49 1.54 -4.62
C GLU A 177 -17.80 1.49 -5.99
N LYS A 178 -18.61 1.63 -7.06
CA LYS A 178 -18.08 1.74 -8.43
C LYS A 178 -17.08 2.87 -8.40
N VAL A 179 -15.81 2.56 -8.55
CA VAL A 179 -14.82 3.62 -8.80
C VAL A 179 -15.35 4.38 -10.00
N ASP A 180 -15.72 5.63 -9.78
CA ASP A 180 -16.32 6.46 -10.80
C ASP A 180 -15.37 6.47 -12.01
N SER A 181 -15.87 6.03 -13.16
CA SER A 181 -15.04 5.84 -14.37
C SER A 181 -14.24 7.09 -14.73
N ARG A 182 -14.77 8.27 -14.38
CA ARG A 182 -14.11 9.57 -14.58
C ARG A 182 -12.85 9.71 -13.74
N VAL A 183 -12.87 9.23 -12.49
CA VAL A 183 -11.68 9.23 -11.62
C VAL A 183 -10.68 8.21 -12.13
N LYS A 184 -11.13 7.04 -12.59
CA LYS A 184 -10.26 6.01 -13.17
C LYS A 184 -9.50 6.56 -14.39
N THR A 185 -10.19 7.16 -15.36
CA THR A 185 -9.56 7.77 -16.54
C THR A 185 -8.57 8.86 -16.16
N ALA A 186 -8.91 9.70 -15.18
CA ALA A 186 -8.01 10.75 -14.72
C ALA A 186 -6.75 10.18 -14.04
N VAL A 187 -6.86 9.11 -13.27
CA VAL A 187 -5.74 8.41 -12.64
C VAL A 187 -4.82 7.79 -13.70
N GLU A 188 -5.40 7.12 -14.70
CA GLU A 188 -4.66 6.58 -15.84
C GLU A 188 -3.87 7.68 -16.57
N TYR A 189 -4.53 8.81 -16.86
CA TYR A 189 -3.88 9.96 -17.47
C TYR A 189 -2.73 10.53 -16.61
N ILE A 190 -2.93 10.65 -15.29
CA ILE A 190 -1.88 11.09 -14.37
C ILE A 190 -0.68 10.14 -14.44
N HIS A 191 -0.91 8.84 -14.43
CA HIS A 191 0.16 7.84 -14.48
C HIS A 191 0.96 7.87 -15.78
N GLU A 192 0.33 8.15 -16.88
CA GLU A 192 0.99 8.25 -18.20
C GLU A 192 1.73 9.58 -18.38
N ASN A 193 1.26 10.65 -17.75
CA ASN A 193 1.73 12.01 -17.98
C ASN A 193 2.36 12.70 -16.77
N TYR A 194 2.67 11.96 -15.68
CA TYR A 194 3.08 12.51 -14.39
C TYR A 194 4.26 13.48 -14.44
N ALA A 195 5.21 13.27 -15.38
CA ALA A 195 6.37 14.12 -15.55
C ALA A 195 6.05 15.49 -16.17
N SER A 196 4.86 15.64 -16.76
CA SER A 196 4.40 16.86 -17.40
C SER A 196 3.51 17.68 -16.45
N LYS A 197 3.22 18.91 -16.83
CA LYS A 197 2.28 19.76 -16.08
C LYS A 197 0.85 19.23 -16.23
N ILE A 198 0.26 18.82 -15.12
CA ILE A 198 -1.14 18.35 -15.04
C ILE A 198 -1.92 19.33 -14.19
N THR A 199 -3.06 19.80 -14.69
CA THR A 199 -3.96 20.71 -13.97
C THR A 199 -5.29 20.07 -13.64
N LEU A 200 -5.93 20.56 -12.59
CA LEU A 200 -7.28 20.14 -12.22
C LEU A 200 -8.28 20.39 -13.36
N ALA A 201 -8.12 21.51 -14.05
CA ALA A 201 -8.95 21.89 -15.21
C ALA A 201 -8.90 20.81 -16.31
N GLN A 202 -7.69 20.37 -16.69
CA GLN A 202 -7.51 19.31 -17.70
C GLN A 202 -8.23 18.01 -17.29
N LEU A 203 -8.06 17.57 -16.03
CA LEU A 203 -8.69 16.34 -15.56
C LEU A 203 -10.21 16.44 -15.49
N ALA A 204 -10.73 17.62 -15.12
CA ALA A 204 -12.15 17.89 -15.10
C ALA A 204 -12.75 17.92 -16.50
N GLU A 205 -12.06 18.56 -17.46
CA GLU A 205 -12.46 18.60 -18.89
C GLU A 205 -12.51 17.20 -19.50
N MET A 206 -11.48 16.39 -19.29
CA MET A 206 -11.43 14.98 -19.71
C MET A 206 -12.57 14.15 -19.14
N SER A 207 -13.04 14.53 -17.97
CA SER A 207 -14.13 13.86 -17.25
C SER A 207 -15.50 14.46 -17.54
N TYR A 208 -15.59 15.46 -18.42
CA TYR A 208 -16.82 16.20 -18.80
C TYR A 208 -17.57 16.77 -17.59
N VAL A 209 -16.86 17.30 -16.60
CA VAL A 209 -17.42 17.89 -15.38
C VAL A 209 -16.70 19.20 -14.99
N SER A 210 -17.31 19.99 -14.09
CA SER A 210 -16.65 21.17 -13.55
C SER A 210 -15.50 20.79 -12.61
N GLU A 211 -14.48 21.65 -12.51
CA GLU A 211 -13.33 21.47 -11.59
C GLU A 211 -13.76 21.23 -10.14
N ASN A 212 -14.75 22.00 -9.66
CA ASN A 212 -15.25 21.86 -8.28
C ASN A 212 -15.90 20.49 -8.04
N TYR A 213 -16.70 20.04 -9.00
CA TYR A 213 -17.30 18.70 -8.93
C TYR A 213 -16.23 17.61 -8.98
N PHE A 214 -15.27 17.70 -9.93
CA PHE A 214 -14.20 16.73 -10.08
C PHE A 214 -13.33 16.65 -8.83
N SER A 215 -12.94 17.80 -8.26
CA SER A 215 -12.14 17.84 -7.02
C SER A 215 -12.83 17.12 -5.86
N LYS A 216 -14.14 17.36 -5.66
CA LYS A 216 -14.93 16.67 -4.63
C LYS A 216 -15.07 15.17 -4.91
N LEU A 217 -15.31 14.81 -6.16
CA LEU A 217 -15.42 13.43 -6.60
C LEU A 217 -14.09 12.68 -6.37
N PHE A 218 -12.98 13.27 -6.82
CA PHE A 218 -11.64 12.70 -6.66
C PHE A 218 -11.28 12.51 -5.18
N MET A 219 -11.51 13.53 -4.34
CA MET A 219 -11.31 13.44 -2.89
C MET A 219 -12.16 12.33 -2.26
N ARG A 220 -13.41 12.18 -2.69
CA ARG A 220 -14.32 11.13 -2.17
C ARG A 220 -13.82 9.73 -2.52
N VAL A 221 -13.35 9.54 -3.77
CA VAL A 221 -12.90 8.24 -4.29
C VAL A 221 -11.48 7.91 -3.82
N MET A 222 -10.53 8.85 -3.98
CA MET A 222 -9.12 8.62 -3.72
C MET A 222 -8.69 8.95 -2.29
N LYS A 223 -9.60 9.52 -1.46
CA LYS A 223 -9.36 9.96 -0.07
C LYS A 223 -8.23 10.99 0.08
N GLN A 224 -7.80 11.60 -1.02
CA GLN A 224 -6.80 12.67 -1.09
C GLN A 224 -7.10 13.62 -2.24
N ASN A 225 -6.58 14.84 -2.21
CA ASN A 225 -6.77 15.79 -3.30
C ASN A 225 -5.88 15.46 -4.49
N VAL A 226 -6.26 15.98 -5.67
CA VAL A 226 -5.56 15.73 -6.96
C VAL A 226 -4.08 16.12 -6.88
N THR A 227 -3.77 17.28 -6.28
CA THR A 227 -2.40 17.81 -6.20
C THR A 227 -1.51 16.90 -5.34
N ASP A 228 -2.00 16.48 -4.18
CA ASP A 228 -1.28 15.55 -3.32
C ASP A 228 -1.13 14.17 -3.99
N TYR A 229 -2.14 13.70 -4.72
CA TYR A 229 -2.05 12.46 -5.48
C TYR A 229 -0.94 12.50 -6.54
N ILE A 230 -0.92 13.55 -7.37
CA ILE A 230 0.12 13.73 -8.39
C ILE A 230 1.50 13.83 -7.73
N ALA A 231 1.62 14.63 -6.67
CA ALA A 231 2.89 14.79 -5.96
C ALA A 231 3.37 13.46 -5.36
N ASN A 232 2.49 12.69 -4.73
CA ASN A 232 2.82 11.38 -4.18
C ASN A 232 3.30 10.42 -5.28
N TYR A 233 2.57 10.34 -6.40
CA TYR A 233 2.96 9.47 -7.52
C TYR A 233 4.34 9.84 -8.08
N ARG A 234 4.64 11.15 -8.22
CA ARG A 234 5.97 11.63 -8.62
C ARG A 234 7.06 11.25 -7.63
N ILE A 235 6.78 11.31 -6.33
CA ILE A 235 7.72 10.88 -5.28
C ILE A 235 7.98 9.37 -5.38
N GLU A 236 6.96 8.56 -5.64
CA GLU A 236 7.17 7.13 -5.85
C GLU A 236 8.10 6.87 -7.05
N LYS A 237 7.91 7.59 -8.17
CA LYS A 237 8.83 7.52 -9.31
C LYS A 237 10.24 8.03 -8.99
N ALA A 238 10.36 9.07 -8.17
CA ALA A 238 11.66 9.55 -7.72
C ALA A 238 12.41 8.51 -6.86
N LYS A 239 11.71 7.73 -6.03
CA LYS A 239 12.31 6.63 -5.25
C LYS A 239 12.95 5.57 -6.16
N GLU A 240 12.25 5.20 -7.26
CA GLU A 240 12.79 4.27 -8.25
C GLU A 240 14.13 4.78 -8.82
N TYR A 241 14.19 6.06 -9.27
CA TYR A 241 15.43 6.66 -9.81
C TYR A 241 16.52 6.79 -8.75
N LEU A 242 16.17 7.13 -7.50
CA LEU A 242 17.14 7.23 -6.40
C LEU A 242 17.84 5.91 -6.11
N LEU A 243 17.16 4.78 -6.28
CA LEU A 243 17.68 3.44 -6.02
C LEU A 243 18.41 2.83 -7.23
N GLN A 244 17.99 3.20 -8.44
CA GLN A 244 18.47 2.57 -9.67
C GLN A 244 19.57 3.38 -10.38
N THR A 245 19.81 4.62 -9.96
CA THR A 245 20.76 5.52 -10.65
C THR A 245 21.55 6.39 -9.67
N ASP A 246 22.73 6.85 -10.15
CA ASP A 246 23.56 7.85 -9.45
C ASP A 246 23.22 9.29 -9.82
N LEU A 247 22.08 9.52 -10.46
CA LEU A 247 21.66 10.86 -10.87
C LEU A 247 21.54 11.81 -9.67
N LYS A 248 21.93 13.07 -9.86
CA LYS A 248 21.76 14.10 -8.84
C LYS A 248 20.29 14.25 -8.48
N VAL A 249 19.99 14.42 -7.18
CA VAL A 249 18.63 14.57 -6.64
C VAL A 249 17.81 15.65 -7.38
N GLY A 250 18.46 16.79 -7.70
CA GLY A 250 17.80 17.86 -8.48
C GLY A 250 17.41 17.41 -9.90
N LYS A 251 18.24 16.58 -10.55
CA LYS A 251 17.93 16.03 -11.87
C LYS A 251 16.77 15.04 -11.82
N ILE A 252 16.72 14.21 -10.78
CA ILE A 252 15.60 13.31 -10.53
C ILE A 252 14.30 14.09 -10.30
N ALA A 253 14.34 15.17 -9.50
CA ALA A 253 13.18 16.02 -9.27
C ALA A 253 12.61 16.59 -10.58
N GLU A 254 13.47 17.10 -11.46
CA GLU A 254 13.09 17.58 -12.79
C GLU A 254 12.46 16.46 -13.64
N MET A 255 13.11 15.30 -13.70
CA MET A 255 12.65 14.15 -14.52
C MET A 255 11.28 13.64 -14.09
N VAL A 256 10.95 13.71 -12.80
CA VAL A 256 9.63 13.29 -12.29
C VAL A 256 8.61 14.43 -12.29
N GLY A 257 8.95 15.60 -12.83
CA GLY A 257 8.02 16.69 -13.08
C GLY A 257 7.88 17.73 -11.96
N PHE A 258 8.85 17.84 -11.05
CA PHE A 258 8.91 18.94 -10.09
C PHE A 258 9.71 20.12 -10.67
N GLU A 259 9.05 21.26 -10.84
CA GLU A 259 9.69 22.49 -11.31
C GLU A 259 10.53 23.17 -10.21
N ASP A 260 10.10 23.03 -8.93
CA ASP A 260 10.78 23.59 -7.76
C ASP A 260 11.45 22.50 -6.93
N PRO A 261 12.80 22.44 -6.87
CA PRO A 261 13.53 21.50 -6.05
C PRO A 261 13.21 21.59 -4.54
N ALA A 262 12.91 22.78 -4.03
CA ALA A 262 12.56 22.94 -2.63
C ALA A 262 11.18 22.33 -2.32
N TYR A 263 10.23 22.48 -3.25
CA TYR A 263 8.94 21.83 -3.16
C TYR A 263 9.08 20.29 -3.25
N PHE A 264 9.93 19.79 -4.16
CA PHE A 264 10.26 18.37 -4.22
C PHE A 264 10.77 17.83 -2.88
N HIS A 265 11.78 18.48 -2.28
CA HIS A 265 12.32 18.05 -0.99
C HIS A 265 11.26 18.02 0.12
N ARG A 266 10.37 19.04 0.18
CA ARG A 266 9.27 19.06 1.15
C ARG A 266 8.29 17.91 0.93
N MET A 267 7.89 17.66 -0.32
CA MET A 267 6.97 16.57 -0.66
C MET A 267 7.60 15.20 -0.43
N PHE A 268 8.86 15.03 -0.80
CA PHE A 268 9.58 13.79 -0.55
C PHE A 268 9.61 13.47 0.96
N LYS A 269 10.01 14.44 1.80
CA LYS A 269 9.99 14.27 3.26
C LYS A 269 8.58 14.07 3.81
N LYS A 270 7.57 14.75 3.26
CA LYS A 270 6.16 14.58 3.67
C LYS A 270 5.68 13.13 3.44
N PHE A 271 5.99 12.54 2.29
CA PHE A 271 5.48 11.22 1.91
C PHE A 271 6.36 10.05 2.35
N THR A 272 7.67 10.26 2.55
CA THR A 272 8.62 9.17 2.89
C THR A 272 9.16 9.25 4.32
N GLY A 273 8.93 10.35 5.03
CA GLY A 273 9.52 10.62 6.34
C GLY A 273 10.99 11.03 6.32
N THR A 274 11.71 10.86 5.20
CA THR A 274 13.16 11.09 5.06
C THR A 274 13.47 12.07 3.93
N THR A 275 14.70 12.58 3.88
CA THR A 275 15.13 13.35 2.71
C THR A 275 15.52 12.42 1.55
N PRO A 276 15.49 12.90 0.29
CA PRO A 276 15.92 12.10 -0.86
C PRO A 276 17.35 11.56 -0.72
N HIS A 277 18.24 12.34 -0.13
CA HIS A 277 19.63 11.93 0.11
C HIS A 277 19.71 10.82 1.14
N GLN A 278 19.03 10.97 2.28
CA GLN A 278 18.95 9.93 3.32
C GLN A 278 18.33 8.65 2.75
N PHE A 279 17.26 8.77 1.95
CA PHE A 279 16.61 7.63 1.32
C PHE A 279 17.58 6.83 0.45
N ARG A 280 18.40 7.52 -0.39
CA ARG A 280 19.43 6.87 -1.21
C ARG A 280 20.48 6.17 -0.36
N THR A 281 20.94 6.80 0.74
CA THR A 281 22.03 6.26 1.57
C THR A 281 21.59 5.07 2.43
N VAL A 282 20.33 5.08 2.90
CA VAL A 282 19.85 4.04 3.83
C VAL A 282 19.36 2.78 3.08
N ILE A 283 18.86 2.94 1.86
CA ILE A 283 18.24 1.84 1.09
C ILE A 283 19.14 1.38 -0.06
N GLY A 284 20.12 2.20 -0.47
CA GLY A 284 21.03 1.96 -1.60
C GLY A 284 22.30 1.15 -1.25
N ILE A 285 22.25 0.31 -0.19
CA ILE A 285 23.33 -0.61 0.18
C ILE A 285 22.99 -2.03 -0.24
#